data_9cbe40d5ffd6d2da4c4f3a674ff0cc49
#
_entry.id   9cbe40d5ffd6d2da4c4f3a674ff0cc49
#
_cell.length_a   1.000
_cell.length_b   1.000
_cell.length_c   1.000
_cell.angle_alpha   90.00
_cell.angle_beta   90.00
_cell.angle_gamma   90.00
#
_symmetry.space_group_name_H-M   'P 1'
#
loop_
_entity.id
_entity.type
_entity.pdbx_description
1 polymer ?
#
loop_
_entity_poly.entity_id
_entity_poly.type
_entity_poly.pdbx_seq_one_letter_code
_entity_poly.pdbx_strand_id
1 'polypeptide(L)'
;MADRIEKGICGICEAKCGVEISLENDRIKKIHPWKDHIQGVPCARGLRAPEIIYSPDRLTTPLKRKGPKGTLEFEAISWDQALEEIAARVVELKDQYGPRCMASFFGRGNFEESLWKMFTPNEKGLPAGNSIFMPLGSPNAFSVGSLCYISYGMLAPIATLGIPMMALLPDIENADVIFVWGTNPVTDSPLTDMVRLEQAKRRGTPGPGLPGFH
;
A
#
# COMPACT_ATOMS: atom_id res chain seq x y z
N MET A 1 11.31 -8.00 29.56
CA MET A 1 9.84 -7.85 29.48
C MET A 1 9.26 -9.20 29.10
N ALA A 2 8.03 -9.53 29.55
CA ALA A 2 7.44 -10.84 29.28
C ALA A 2 7.05 -10.96 27.80
N ASP A 3 7.08 -12.18 27.27
CA ASP A 3 6.55 -12.51 25.96
C ASP A 3 5.05 -12.23 25.96
N ARG A 4 4.55 -11.55 24.91
CA ARG A 4 3.14 -11.24 24.77
C ARG A 4 2.67 -11.36 23.32
N ILE A 5 1.36 -11.53 23.18
CA ILE A 5 0.68 -11.54 21.86
C ILE A 5 -0.19 -10.30 21.77
N GLU A 6 -0.01 -9.54 20.71
CA GLU A 6 -0.79 -8.36 20.40
C GLU A 6 -1.58 -8.57 19.12
N LYS A 7 -2.78 -8.02 19.04
CA LYS A 7 -3.59 -8.00 17.81
C LYS A 7 -3.30 -6.73 17.02
N GLY A 8 -3.18 -6.87 15.70
CA GLY A 8 -2.86 -5.75 14.82
C GLY A 8 -3.30 -5.96 13.40
N ILE A 9 -3.01 -4.99 12.56
CA ILE A 9 -3.34 -5.00 11.13
C ILE A 9 -2.04 -5.02 10.34
N CYS A 10 -1.95 -5.92 9.35
CA CYS A 10 -0.82 -5.98 8.44
C CYS A 10 -0.74 -4.70 7.59
N GLY A 11 0.41 -4.04 7.60
CA GLY A 11 0.66 -2.79 6.88
C GLY A 11 1.35 -2.94 5.51
N ILE A 12 1.50 -4.16 4.99
CA ILE A 12 2.24 -4.40 3.73
C ILE A 12 1.46 -3.92 2.50
N CYS A 13 0.13 -4.06 2.49
CA CYS A 13 -0.73 -3.64 1.38
C CYS A 13 -2.12 -3.22 1.89
N GLU A 14 -2.98 -2.80 0.99
CA GLU A 14 -4.34 -2.34 1.30
C GLU A 14 -5.31 -3.43 1.78
N ALA A 15 -4.95 -4.70 1.71
CA ALA A 15 -5.81 -5.80 2.18
C ALA A 15 -6.08 -5.73 3.69
N LYS A 16 -5.21 -5.04 4.46
CA LYS A 16 -5.41 -4.78 5.91
C LYS A 16 -5.72 -6.05 6.71
N CYS A 17 -5.03 -7.15 6.40
CA CYS A 17 -5.25 -8.43 7.07
C CYS A 17 -5.02 -8.33 8.57
N GLY A 18 -5.95 -8.90 9.36
CA GLY A 18 -5.80 -9.05 10.79
C GLY A 18 -4.71 -10.05 11.14
N VAL A 19 -3.85 -9.69 12.08
CA VAL A 19 -2.73 -10.52 12.52
C VAL A 19 -2.60 -10.55 14.04
N GLU A 20 -2.13 -11.67 14.54
CA GLU A 20 -1.64 -11.80 15.92
C GLU A 20 -0.11 -11.75 15.89
N ILE A 21 0.46 -10.89 16.70
CA ILE A 21 1.87 -10.55 16.71
C ILE A 21 2.48 -11.06 18.02
N SER A 22 3.34 -12.08 17.92
CA SER A 22 4.13 -12.53 19.06
C SER A 22 5.34 -11.61 19.23
N LEU A 23 5.44 -11.01 20.40
CA LEU A 23 6.51 -10.11 20.79
C LEU A 23 7.42 -10.77 21.83
N GLU A 24 8.72 -10.63 21.67
CA GLU A 24 9.75 -11.02 22.61
C GLU A 24 10.68 -9.83 22.82
N ASN A 25 10.78 -9.34 24.04
CA ASN A 25 11.57 -8.14 24.39
C ASN A 25 11.24 -6.93 23.48
N ASP A 26 9.94 -6.68 23.25
CA ASP A 26 9.41 -5.63 22.36
C ASP A 26 9.79 -5.77 20.87
N ARG A 27 10.36 -6.90 20.46
CA ARG A 27 10.61 -7.20 19.06
C ARG A 27 9.59 -8.20 18.53
N ILE A 28 9.16 -8.00 17.30
CA ILE A 28 8.27 -8.94 16.61
C ILE A 28 9.06 -10.23 16.35
N LYS A 29 8.63 -11.32 16.97
CA LYS A 29 9.20 -12.65 16.81
C LYS A 29 8.52 -13.39 15.66
N LYS A 30 7.17 -13.34 15.64
CA LYS A 30 6.38 -14.05 14.65
C LYS A 30 5.03 -13.38 14.45
N ILE A 31 4.51 -13.52 13.23
CA ILE A 31 3.16 -13.08 12.86
C ILE A 31 2.32 -14.31 12.56
N HIS A 32 1.10 -14.33 13.09
CA HIS A 32 0.12 -15.38 12.92
C HIS A 32 -1.19 -14.83 12.36
N PRO A 33 -2.02 -15.67 11.73
CA PRO A 33 -3.38 -15.31 11.35
C PRO A 33 -4.23 -14.97 12.58
N TRP A 34 -4.95 -13.86 12.53
CA TRP A 34 -6.01 -13.57 13.51
C TRP A 34 -7.35 -14.09 12.97
N LYS A 35 -7.73 -15.31 13.34
CA LYS A 35 -8.84 -16.06 12.75
C LYS A 35 -10.21 -15.38 12.87
N ASP A 36 -10.41 -14.59 13.93
CA ASP A 36 -11.70 -13.90 14.17
C ASP A 36 -11.82 -12.58 13.40
N HIS A 37 -10.76 -12.14 12.71
CA HIS A 37 -10.80 -10.95 11.88
C HIS A 37 -11.39 -11.27 10.51
N ILE A 38 -12.19 -10.36 9.94
CA ILE A 38 -12.88 -10.55 8.65
C ILE A 38 -11.90 -10.90 7.50
N GLN A 39 -10.66 -10.40 7.59
CA GLN A 39 -9.54 -10.73 6.71
C GLN A 39 -8.38 -11.29 7.54
N GLY A 40 -8.62 -12.35 8.27
CA GLY A 40 -7.67 -12.94 9.22
C GLY A 40 -6.64 -13.89 8.59
N VAL A 41 -6.48 -13.89 7.27
CA VAL A 41 -5.54 -14.75 6.55
C VAL A 41 -4.47 -13.91 5.86
N PRO A 42 -3.37 -13.56 6.55
CA PRO A 42 -2.26 -12.84 5.95
C PRO A 42 -1.51 -13.72 4.94
N CYS A 43 -1.05 -13.10 3.85
CA CYS A 43 -0.21 -13.80 2.84
C CYS A 43 1.22 -14.04 3.35
N ALA A 44 2.01 -14.75 2.55
CA ALA A 44 3.41 -15.02 2.83
C ALA A 44 4.22 -13.73 3.12
N ARG A 45 3.93 -12.61 2.44
CA ARG A 45 4.58 -11.31 2.71
C ARG A 45 4.25 -10.78 4.11
N GLY A 46 2.97 -10.83 4.49
CA GLY A 46 2.52 -10.39 5.82
C GLY A 46 3.10 -11.24 6.94
N LEU A 47 3.15 -12.55 6.75
CA LEU A 47 3.76 -13.48 7.71
C LEU A 47 5.27 -13.27 7.89
N ARG A 48 5.94 -12.80 6.82
CA ARG A 48 7.39 -12.51 6.80
C ARG A 48 7.73 -11.04 7.05
N ALA A 49 6.77 -10.21 7.47
CA ALA A 49 7.03 -8.81 7.78
C ALA A 49 8.22 -8.56 8.76
N PRO A 50 8.47 -9.42 9.77
CA PRO A 50 9.66 -9.27 10.61
C PRO A 50 10.98 -9.33 9.84
N GLU A 51 11.09 -10.17 8.80
CA GLU A 51 12.29 -10.25 7.95
C GLU A 51 12.53 -8.94 7.20
N ILE A 52 11.46 -8.25 6.79
CA ILE A 52 11.53 -6.94 6.12
C ILE A 52 11.89 -5.84 7.13
N ILE A 53 11.25 -5.85 8.30
CA ILE A 53 11.42 -4.81 9.33
C ILE A 53 12.84 -4.86 9.91
N TYR A 54 13.37 -6.05 10.13
CA TYR A 54 14.67 -6.28 10.76
C TYR A 54 15.77 -6.67 9.77
N SER A 55 15.55 -6.46 8.48
CA SER A 55 16.58 -6.71 7.47
C SER A 55 17.84 -5.89 7.78
N PRO A 56 19.03 -6.48 7.68
CA PRO A 56 20.29 -5.75 7.81
C PRO A 56 20.47 -4.70 6.71
N ASP A 57 19.80 -4.89 5.56
CA ASP A 57 19.84 -3.96 4.43
C ASP A 57 18.84 -2.79 4.59
N ARG A 58 18.08 -2.75 5.68
CA ARG A 58 17.13 -1.69 5.92
C ARG A 58 17.82 -0.36 6.16
N LEU A 59 17.47 0.66 5.38
CA LEU A 59 17.96 2.01 5.57
C LEU A 59 17.41 2.58 6.89
N THR A 60 18.30 3.01 7.77
CA THR A 60 17.96 3.60 9.08
C THR A 60 18.29 5.09 9.17
N THR A 61 19.01 5.62 8.17
CA THR A 61 19.38 7.03 8.03
C THR A 61 19.13 7.50 6.61
N PRO A 62 18.92 8.81 6.38
CA PRO A 62 18.90 9.36 5.04
C PRO A 62 20.22 9.12 4.31
N LEU A 63 20.13 8.92 3.01
CA LEU A 63 21.29 8.73 2.15
C LEU A 63 21.38 9.85 1.11
N LYS A 64 22.53 10.46 1.02
CA LYS A 64 22.87 11.46 -0.01
C LYS A 64 23.75 10.84 -1.09
N ARG A 65 23.41 11.07 -2.36
CA ARG A 65 24.22 10.58 -3.47
C ARG A 65 25.54 11.37 -3.58
N LYS A 66 26.64 10.65 -3.74
CA LYS A 66 27.98 11.24 -3.90
C LYS A 66 28.34 11.54 -5.35
N GLY A 67 27.89 10.70 -6.27
CA GLY A 67 28.24 10.77 -7.67
C GLY A 67 27.12 11.25 -8.60
N PRO A 68 27.34 11.21 -9.91
CA PRO A 68 26.32 11.51 -10.91
C PRO A 68 25.07 10.67 -10.77
N LYS A 69 23.96 11.16 -11.34
CA LYS A 69 22.72 10.40 -11.37
C LYS A 69 22.92 9.06 -12.10
N GLY A 70 22.52 7.96 -11.46
CA GLY A 70 22.72 6.60 -11.97
C GLY A 70 23.83 5.82 -11.27
N THR A 71 24.75 6.47 -10.53
CA THR A 71 25.68 5.78 -9.65
C THR A 71 24.97 5.34 -8.37
N LEU A 72 25.38 4.20 -7.83
CA LEU A 72 24.86 3.67 -6.56
C LEU A 72 25.73 4.07 -5.36
N GLU A 73 26.50 5.15 -5.51
CA GLU A 73 27.35 5.67 -4.44
C GLU A 73 26.57 6.64 -3.55
N PHE A 74 26.43 6.28 -2.29
CA PHE A 74 25.71 7.07 -1.31
C PHE A 74 26.53 7.22 -0.03
N GLU A 75 26.25 8.30 0.71
CA GLU A 75 26.75 8.51 2.08
C GLU A 75 25.56 8.74 3.02
N ALA A 76 25.70 8.26 4.24
CA ALA A 76 24.73 8.52 5.30
C ALA A 76 24.85 9.97 5.77
N ILE A 77 23.72 10.65 5.91
CA ILE A 77 23.64 12.01 6.45
C ILE A 77 22.63 12.05 7.60
N SER A 78 22.62 13.12 8.39
CA SER A 78 21.61 13.31 9.42
C SER A 78 20.26 13.70 8.84
N TRP A 79 19.18 13.50 9.60
CA TRP A 79 17.86 13.98 9.24
C TRP A 79 17.79 15.49 9.11
N ASP A 80 18.45 16.23 10.00
CA ASP A 80 18.51 17.69 9.97
C ASP A 80 19.17 18.18 8.70
N GLN A 81 20.33 17.61 8.37
CA GLN A 81 21.01 17.93 7.11
C GLN A 81 20.15 17.62 5.88
N ALA A 82 19.47 16.45 5.87
CA ALA A 82 18.62 16.08 4.75
C ALA A 82 17.44 17.06 4.57
N LEU A 83 16.78 17.43 5.67
CA LEU A 83 15.65 18.34 5.65
C LEU A 83 16.07 19.77 5.26
N GLU A 84 17.20 20.26 5.76
CA GLU A 84 17.73 21.58 5.41
C GLU A 84 18.07 21.66 3.92
N GLU A 85 18.80 20.68 3.38
CA GLU A 85 19.16 20.64 1.97
C GLU A 85 17.94 20.54 1.05
N ILE A 86 16.94 19.70 1.40
CA ILE A 86 15.69 19.58 0.65
C ILE A 86 14.92 20.89 0.69
N ALA A 87 14.76 21.50 1.85
CA ALA A 87 14.03 22.76 2.02
C ALA A 87 14.68 23.88 1.22
N ALA A 88 16.00 24.05 1.33
CA ALA A 88 16.76 25.05 0.58
C ALA A 88 16.57 24.88 -0.93
N ARG A 89 16.66 23.64 -1.42
CA ARG A 89 16.49 23.35 -2.85
C ARG A 89 15.06 23.60 -3.34
N VAL A 90 14.06 23.28 -2.53
CA VAL A 90 12.64 23.56 -2.85
C VAL A 90 12.40 25.06 -2.96
N VAL A 91 12.92 25.85 -2.04
CA VAL A 91 12.81 27.33 -2.08
C VAL A 91 13.49 27.88 -3.34
N GLU A 92 14.73 27.48 -3.58
CA GLU A 92 15.48 27.91 -4.77
C GLU A 92 14.71 27.62 -6.07
N LEU A 93 14.20 26.40 -6.24
CA LEU A 93 13.45 26.01 -7.44
C LEU A 93 12.13 26.79 -7.57
N LYS A 94 11.44 27.01 -6.44
CA LYS A 94 10.21 27.81 -6.42
C LYS A 94 10.47 29.26 -6.84
N ASP A 95 11.57 29.86 -6.35
CA ASP A 95 11.93 31.24 -6.67
C ASP A 95 12.35 31.38 -8.13
N GLN A 96 13.06 30.39 -8.67
CA GLN A 96 13.54 30.40 -10.06
C GLN A 96 12.44 30.11 -11.09
N TYR A 97 11.57 29.13 -10.82
CA TYR A 97 10.63 28.59 -11.81
C TYR A 97 9.16 28.73 -11.40
N GLY A 98 8.89 29.27 -10.22
CA GLY A 98 7.56 29.34 -9.65
C GLY A 98 7.08 28.02 -9.04
N PRO A 99 5.99 28.03 -8.30
CA PRO A 99 5.54 26.87 -7.51
C PRO A 99 5.12 25.67 -8.36
N ARG A 100 4.75 25.88 -9.63
CA ARG A 100 4.33 24.79 -10.54
C ARG A 100 5.48 23.89 -11.02
N CYS A 101 6.75 24.23 -10.72
CA CYS A 101 7.88 23.36 -11.02
C CYS A 101 7.90 22.09 -10.16
N MET A 102 7.15 22.07 -9.05
CA MET A 102 7.07 20.95 -8.13
C MET A 102 5.83 20.13 -8.40
N ALA A 103 5.98 18.79 -8.31
CA ALA A 103 4.88 17.84 -8.45
C ALA A 103 5.05 16.71 -7.44
N SER A 104 3.93 16.18 -6.95
CA SER A 104 3.89 14.97 -6.12
C SER A 104 3.09 13.88 -6.79
N PHE A 105 3.52 12.65 -6.62
CA PHE A 105 2.83 11.46 -7.10
C PHE A 105 2.66 10.46 -5.95
N PHE A 106 1.45 9.96 -5.77
CA PHE A 106 1.10 9.03 -4.70
C PHE A 106 0.78 7.65 -5.25
N GLY A 107 1.26 6.63 -4.57
CA GLY A 107 0.78 5.28 -4.75
C GLY A 107 -0.59 5.06 -4.08
N ARG A 108 -1.17 3.89 -4.31
CA ARG A 108 -2.51 3.56 -3.82
C ARG A 108 -2.61 3.51 -2.28
N GLY A 109 -1.60 2.99 -1.59
CA GLY A 109 -1.64 2.86 -0.12
C GLY A 109 -1.82 4.21 0.60
N ASN A 110 -1.21 5.25 0.08
CA ASN A 110 -1.38 6.61 0.61
C ASN A 110 -2.68 7.29 0.14
N PHE A 111 -3.30 6.77 -0.91
CA PHE A 111 -4.50 7.38 -1.47
C PHE A 111 -5.69 7.30 -0.51
N GLU A 112 -5.91 6.18 0.13
CA GLU A 112 -7.01 5.99 1.09
C GLU A 112 -6.84 6.88 2.32
N GLU A 113 -5.64 6.97 2.86
CA GLU A 113 -5.34 7.90 3.94
C GLU A 113 -5.44 9.36 3.50
N SER A 114 -5.07 9.66 2.26
CA SER A 114 -5.17 11.00 1.70
C SER A 114 -6.60 11.45 1.48
N LEU A 115 -7.50 10.54 1.05
CA LEU A 115 -8.93 10.83 0.95
C LEU A 115 -9.52 11.16 2.32
N TRP A 116 -9.20 10.35 3.32
CA TRP A 116 -9.66 10.61 4.68
C TRP A 116 -9.18 11.98 5.18
N LYS A 117 -7.90 12.28 5.01
CA LYS A 117 -7.30 13.54 5.42
C LYS A 117 -7.77 14.75 4.59
N MET A 118 -8.22 14.52 3.36
CA MET A 118 -8.83 15.58 2.53
C MET A 118 -10.18 16.03 3.09
N PHE A 119 -10.97 15.13 3.67
CA PHE A 119 -12.27 15.42 4.27
C PHE A 119 -12.23 15.72 5.76
N THR A 120 -11.11 15.44 6.42
CA THR A 120 -10.86 15.79 7.83
C THR A 120 -9.74 16.82 7.90
N PRO A 121 -10.04 18.12 7.91
CA PRO A 121 -9.03 19.16 8.07
C PRO A 121 -8.29 18.96 9.40
N ASN A 122 -6.96 19.10 9.36
CA ASN A 122 -6.18 19.16 10.59
C ASN A 122 -6.52 20.42 11.38
N GLU A 123 -5.97 20.55 12.59
CA GLU A 123 -6.17 21.71 13.47
C GLU A 123 -5.85 23.06 12.81
N LYS A 124 -5.08 23.08 11.74
CA LYS A 124 -4.74 24.27 10.94
C LYS A 124 -5.64 24.46 9.71
N GLY A 125 -6.69 23.64 9.53
CA GLY A 125 -7.62 23.73 8.41
C GLY A 125 -7.02 23.39 7.03
N LEU A 126 -5.80 22.83 6.99
CA LEU A 126 -5.15 22.48 5.73
C LEU A 126 -5.48 21.03 5.34
N PRO A 127 -5.87 20.77 4.09
CA PRO A 127 -5.99 19.41 3.59
C PRO A 127 -4.62 18.73 3.66
N ALA A 128 -4.48 17.80 4.59
CA ALA A 128 -3.25 17.05 4.76
C ALA A 128 -3.26 15.85 3.81
N GLY A 129 -2.19 15.62 3.08
CA GLY A 129 -1.89 14.32 2.48
C GLY A 129 -1.85 14.24 0.96
N ASN A 130 -2.49 15.11 0.20
CA ASN A 130 -2.50 14.97 -1.26
C ASN A 130 -1.32 15.63 -1.97
N SER A 131 -0.67 16.60 -1.35
CA SER A 131 0.58 17.17 -1.85
C SER A 131 1.33 17.90 -0.76
N ILE A 132 2.57 17.51 -0.52
CA ILE A 132 3.50 18.27 0.35
C ILE A 132 3.82 19.65 -0.22
N PHE A 133 3.56 19.88 -1.50
CA PHE A 133 3.84 21.14 -2.19
C PHE A 133 2.61 22.06 -2.31
N MET A 134 1.42 21.60 -1.93
CA MET A 134 0.22 22.43 -1.96
C MET A 134 0.36 23.71 -1.08
N PRO A 135 0.90 23.62 0.15
CA PRO A 135 1.15 24.82 0.96
C PRO A 135 2.14 25.80 0.34
N LEU A 136 2.96 25.34 -0.61
CA LEU A 136 3.92 26.16 -1.36
C LEU A 136 3.33 26.75 -2.65
N GLY A 137 2.07 26.42 -2.95
CA GLY A 137 1.33 26.93 -4.11
C GLY A 137 1.37 26.03 -5.35
N SER A 138 1.87 24.78 -5.25
CA SER A 138 1.82 23.84 -6.37
C SER A 138 0.50 23.07 -6.42
N PRO A 139 -0.25 23.13 -7.54
CA PRO A 139 -1.46 22.32 -7.73
C PRO A 139 -1.14 20.92 -8.27
N ASN A 140 0.12 20.60 -8.55
CA ASN A 140 0.54 19.40 -9.26
C ASN A 140 0.60 18.19 -8.33
N ALA A 141 -0.58 17.66 -7.97
CA ALA A 141 -0.72 16.43 -7.18
C ALA A 141 -1.35 15.35 -8.05
N PHE A 142 -0.64 14.25 -8.22
CA PHE A 142 -1.05 13.13 -9.06
C PHE A 142 -1.09 11.83 -8.26
N SER A 143 -1.95 10.92 -8.67
CA SER A 143 -2.02 9.58 -8.11
C SER A 143 -2.40 8.56 -9.17
N VAL A 144 -2.20 7.29 -8.87
CA VAL A 144 -2.74 6.20 -9.70
C VAL A 144 -4.27 6.22 -9.75
N GLY A 145 -4.92 6.91 -8.82
CA GLY A 145 -6.37 6.99 -8.71
C GLY A 145 -7.07 7.46 -9.98
N SER A 146 -6.49 8.42 -10.71
CA SER A 146 -7.08 8.91 -11.96
C SER A 146 -7.11 7.85 -13.07
N LEU A 147 -6.14 6.95 -13.12
CA LEU A 147 -6.09 5.85 -14.09
C LEU A 147 -6.73 4.56 -13.57
N CYS A 148 -6.66 4.30 -12.28
CA CYS A 148 -7.09 3.06 -11.66
C CYS A 148 -8.49 3.20 -11.04
N TYR A 149 -8.56 3.81 -9.86
CA TYR A 149 -9.77 3.83 -9.06
C TYR A 149 -10.90 4.66 -9.67
N ILE A 150 -10.62 5.86 -10.13
CA ILE A 150 -11.66 6.75 -10.70
C ILE A 150 -12.09 6.25 -12.07
N SER A 151 -11.14 6.03 -12.98
CA SER A 151 -11.49 5.66 -14.37
C SER A 151 -12.05 4.25 -14.46
N TYR A 152 -11.32 3.24 -13.98
CA TYR A 152 -11.71 1.84 -14.10
C TYR A 152 -12.56 1.34 -12.93
N GLY A 153 -12.38 1.89 -11.75
CA GLY A 153 -13.13 1.47 -10.57
C GLY A 153 -14.49 2.15 -10.41
N MET A 154 -14.65 3.37 -10.90
CA MET A 154 -15.89 4.13 -10.76
C MET A 154 -16.51 4.47 -12.11
N LEU A 155 -15.83 5.28 -12.93
CA LEU A 155 -16.46 5.86 -14.14
C LEU A 155 -16.84 4.81 -15.18
N ALA A 156 -15.95 3.88 -15.51
CA ALA A 156 -16.25 2.87 -16.52
C ALA A 156 -17.38 1.91 -16.06
N PRO A 157 -17.37 1.32 -14.84
CA PRO A 157 -18.48 0.50 -14.39
C PRO A 157 -19.80 1.26 -14.26
N ILE A 158 -19.78 2.51 -13.78
CA ILE A 158 -21.00 3.32 -13.70
C ILE A 158 -21.57 3.60 -15.10
N ALA A 159 -20.71 3.93 -16.07
CA ALA A 159 -21.13 4.21 -17.43
C ALA A 159 -21.66 2.96 -18.16
N THR A 160 -21.17 1.76 -17.84
CA THR A 160 -21.55 0.51 -18.51
C THR A 160 -22.63 -0.27 -17.78
N LEU A 161 -22.58 -0.31 -16.45
CA LEU A 161 -23.39 -1.16 -15.59
C LEU A 161 -24.28 -0.38 -14.61
N GLY A 162 -24.09 0.94 -14.51
CA GLY A 162 -24.83 1.79 -13.58
C GLY A 162 -24.36 1.73 -12.13
N ILE A 163 -23.35 0.92 -11.81
CA ILE A 163 -22.84 0.70 -10.44
C ILE A 163 -21.32 0.78 -10.41
N PRO A 164 -20.70 1.26 -9.30
CA PRO A 164 -19.25 1.31 -9.18
C PRO A 164 -18.66 -0.10 -8.99
N MET A 165 -17.40 -0.30 -9.38
CA MET A 165 -16.68 -1.58 -9.28
C MET A 165 -16.72 -2.18 -7.86
N MET A 166 -16.69 -1.35 -6.84
CA MET A 166 -16.73 -1.82 -5.43
C MET A 166 -18.04 -2.55 -5.07
N ALA A 167 -19.09 -2.38 -5.86
CA ALA A 167 -20.34 -3.14 -5.75
C ALA A 167 -20.34 -4.40 -6.62
N LEU A 168 -19.30 -4.60 -7.45
CA LEU A 168 -19.14 -5.77 -8.33
C LEU A 168 -18.19 -6.77 -7.64
N LEU A 169 -18.74 -7.66 -6.85
CA LEU A 169 -17.98 -8.76 -6.26
C LEU A 169 -18.14 -10.02 -7.11
N PRO A 170 -17.06 -10.75 -7.41
CA PRO A 170 -17.17 -12.03 -8.10
C PRO A 170 -17.90 -13.04 -7.24
N ASP A 171 -18.88 -13.74 -7.81
CA ASP A 171 -19.59 -14.84 -7.15
C ASP A 171 -18.79 -16.15 -7.28
N ILE A 172 -17.70 -16.22 -6.57
CA ILE A 172 -16.78 -17.35 -6.58
C ILE A 172 -17.44 -18.61 -5.99
N GLU A 173 -18.31 -18.41 -5.01
CA GLU A 173 -18.96 -19.48 -4.29
C GLU A 173 -19.95 -20.28 -5.15
N ASN A 174 -20.60 -19.66 -6.11
CA ASN A 174 -21.64 -20.30 -6.92
C ASN A 174 -21.23 -20.50 -8.38
N ALA A 175 -20.02 -20.10 -8.76
CA ALA A 175 -19.53 -20.23 -10.13
C ALA A 175 -19.22 -21.70 -10.48
N ASP A 176 -19.68 -22.17 -11.63
CA ASP A 176 -19.36 -23.48 -12.20
C ASP A 176 -17.95 -23.48 -12.81
N VAL A 177 -17.50 -22.36 -13.36
CA VAL A 177 -16.18 -22.18 -13.96
C VAL A 177 -15.58 -20.85 -13.51
N ILE A 178 -14.31 -20.87 -13.11
CA ILE A 178 -13.59 -19.68 -12.64
C ILE A 178 -12.33 -19.49 -13.49
N PHE A 179 -12.20 -18.30 -14.10
CA PHE A 179 -11.00 -17.87 -14.80
C PHE A 179 -10.19 -16.91 -13.94
N VAL A 180 -8.97 -17.27 -13.61
CA VAL A 180 -8.01 -16.40 -12.92
C VAL A 180 -7.09 -15.78 -13.96
N TRP A 181 -7.27 -14.49 -14.25
CA TRP A 181 -6.59 -13.82 -15.36
C TRP A 181 -5.77 -12.62 -14.88
N GLY A 182 -4.47 -12.66 -15.10
CA GLY A 182 -3.56 -11.54 -14.80
C GLY A 182 -3.48 -11.14 -13.33
N THR A 183 -3.86 -12.02 -12.42
CA THR A 183 -3.83 -11.80 -10.97
C THR A 183 -3.20 -12.98 -10.25
N ASN A 184 -2.65 -12.73 -9.06
CA ASN A 184 -2.13 -13.77 -8.18
C ASN A 184 -2.73 -13.63 -6.77
N PRO A 185 -3.90 -14.26 -6.51
CA PRO A 185 -4.59 -14.14 -5.24
C PRO A 185 -3.79 -14.63 -4.02
N VAL A 186 -2.73 -15.42 -4.23
CA VAL A 186 -1.85 -15.90 -3.15
C VAL A 186 -0.98 -14.79 -2.57
N THR A 187 -0.58 -13.84 -3.39
CA THR A 187 0.37 -12.77 -3.03
C THR A 187 -0.18 -11.38 -3.22
N ASP A 188 -1.37 -11.25 -3.79
CA ASP A 188 -2.00 -9.98 -4.08
C ASP A 188 -3.35 -9.87 -3.36
N SER A 189 -3.86 -8.67 -3.22
CA SER A 189 -5.14 -8.45 -2.55
C SER A 189 -6.32 -8.55 -3.52
N PRO A 190 -7.50 -8.92 -3.02
CA PRO A 190 -7.76 -9.39 -1.66
C PRO A 190 -7.44 -10.88 -1.50
N LEU A 191 -6.72 -11.22 -0.44
CA LEU A 191 -6.38 -12.60 -0.10
C LEU A 191 -7.56 -13.49 0.24
N THR A 192 -8.68 -12.89 0.60
CA THR A 192 -9.94 -13.61 0.80
C THR A 192 -10.36 -14.36 -0.44
N ASP A 193 -10.06 -13.85 -1.63
CA ASP A 193 -10.37 -14.53 -2.89
C ASP A 193 -9.61 -15.85 -3.02
N MET A 194 -8.40 -15.95 -2.49
CA MET A 194 -7.67 -17.23 -2.49
C MET A 194 -8.39 -18.30 -1.67
N VAL A 195 -8.89 -17.95 -0.48
CA VAL A 195 -9.63 -18.88 0.37
C VAL A 195 -10.92 -19.32 -0.32
N ARG A 196 -11.63 -18.39 -0.96
CA ARG A 196 -12.85 -18.65 -1.72
C ARG A 196 -12.60 -19.54 -2.95
N LEU A 197 -11.50 -19.30 -3.67
CA LEU A 197 -11.06 -20.13 -4.80
C LEU A 197 -10.71 -21.55 -4.37
N GLU A 198 -10.00 -21.72 -3.25
CA GLU A 198 -9.72 -23.05 -2.69
C GLU A 198 -11.01 -23.79 -2.29
N GLN A 199 -11.96 -23.10 -1.68
CA GLN A 199 -13.26 -23.68 -1.34
C GLN A 199 -14.03 -24.08 -2.59
N ALA A 200 -14.06 -23.25 -3.62
CA ALA A 200 -14.69 -23.57 -4.89
C ALA A 200 -14.04 -24.78 -5.57
N LYS A 201 -12.70 -24.88 -5.60
CA LYS A 201 -11.98 -26.03 -6.10
C LYS A 201 -12.35 -27.33 -5.34
N ARG A 202 -12.46 -27.28 -4.04
CA ARG A 202 -12.87 -28.43 -3.22
C ARG A 202 -14.29 -28.93 -3.53
N ARG A 203 -15.19 -28.05 -3.98
CA ARG A 203 -16.52 -28.42 -4.46
C ARG A 203 -16.53 -29.07 -5.84
N GLY A 204 -15.40 -29.10 -6.52
CA GLY A 204 -15.27 -29.67 -7.86
C GLY A 204 -15.48 -28.68 -8.99
N THR A 205 -15.48 -27.37 -8.71
CA THR A 205 -15.55 -26.33 -9.74
C THR A 205 -14.30 -26.43 -10.64
N PRO A 206 -14.44 -26.65 -11.98
CA PRO A 206 -13.32 -26.63 -12.88
C PRO A 206 -12.64 -25.27 -12.90
N GLY A 207 -11.35 -25.24 -12.69
CA GLY A 207 -10.52 -24.04 -12.77
C GLY A 207 -9.29 -24.32 -13.61
N PRO A 208 -8.62 -23.30 -14.17
CA PRO A 208 -7.33 -23.49 -14.78
C PRO A 208 -6.39 -24.07 -13.73
N GLY A 209 -5.69 -25.14 -14.09
CA GLY A 209 -4.63 -25.68 -13.25
C GLY A 209 -3.57 -24.60 -13.03
N LEU A 210 -3.60 -23.94 -11.89
CA LEU A 210 -2.56 -22.99 -11.53
C LEU A 210 -1.29 -23.79 -11.18
N PRO A 211 -0.13 -23.49 -11.80
CA PRO A 211 1.14 -24.10 -11.42
C PRO A 211 1.39 -23.85 -9.92
N GLY A 212 1.51 -24.93 -9.15
CA GLY A 212 1.76 -24.83 -7.69
C GLY A 212 0.56 -25.11 -6.79
N PHE A 213 -0.63 -25.40 -7.34
CA PHE A 213 -1.79 -25.91 -6.59
C PHE A 213 -1.96 -27.41 -6.83
N HIS A 214 -1.21 -28.20 -6.08
CA HIS A 214 -1.42 -29.64 -5.92
C HIS A 214 -1.85 -29.94 -4.51
#